data_e6e6a1b58e308d0bb12daa8811eb2140
#
_entry.id   e6e6a1b58e308d0bb12daa8811eb2140
#
_cell.length_a   1.000
_cell.length_b   1.000
_cell.length_c   1.000
_cell.angle_alpha   90.00
_cell.angle_beta   90.00
_cell.angle_gamma   90.00
#
_symmetry.space_group_name_H-M   'P 1'
#
loop_
_entity.id
_entity.type
_entity.pdbx_description
1 polymer ?
#
loop_
_entity_poly.entity_id
_entity_poly.type
_entity_poly.pdbx_seq_one_letter_code
_entity_poly.pdbx_strand_id
1 'polypeptide(L)'
;AMGADKLGLSDEELREIVNSWRKASPHIKQLWYDVDAAALEAVRECRAVTLHHGVVFSYRKGILFLRLPSGRRLAYVRPKIEIEPEFDREGLTYEGSEQTSGKWTRLRTYGGKLVENIVQAIARDCLAAAMTRLEAEGYQIVMHIHDEVVIECPADACDLGNVCRIMGRSIDWAPGLILTADGYITD
;
A
#
# COMPACT_ATOMS: atom_id res chain seq x y z
N ALA A 1 -10.70 0.45 -15.16
CA ALA A 1 -9.98 -0.29 -16.20
C ALA A 1 -8.93 0.63 -16.81
N MET A 2 -7.66 0.47 -16.41
CA MET A 2 -6.58 1.27 -16.97
C MET A 2 -6.25 0.80 -18.39
N GLY A 3 -6.88 1.42 -19.41
CA GLY A 3 -6.46 1.26 -20.81
C GLY A 3 -6.80 -0.07 -21.50
N ALA A 4 -7.45 -1.01 -20.84
CA ALA A 4 -7.88 -2.26 -21.46
C ALA A 4 -8.87 -2.03 -22.62
N ASP A 5 -9.70 -0.99 -22.49
CA ASP A 5 -10.62 -0.54 -23.54
C ASP A 5 -9.88 -0.11 -24.83
N LYS A 6 -8.58 0.23 -24.72
CA LYS A 6 -7.71 0.60 -25.84
C LYS A 6 -7.11 -0.61 -26.58
N LEU A 7 -7.22 -1.80 -26.01
CA LEU A 7 -6.68 -3.02 -26.59
C LEU A 7 -7.67 -3.75 -27.51
N GLY A 8 -8.89 -3.22 -27.68
CA GLY A 8 -9.90 -3.80 -28.56
C GLY A 8 -10.47 -5.13 -28.06
N LEU A 9 -10.30 -5.43 -26.76
CA LEU A 9 -10.84 -6.65 -26.15
C LEU A 9 -12.33 -6.48 -25.83
N SER A 10 -13.08 -7.55 -26.03
CA SER A 10 -14.48 -7.62 -25.61
C SER A 10 -14.62 -7.70 -24.08
N ASP A 11 -15.77 -7.34 -23.55
CA ASP A 11 -16.08 -7.46 -22.12
C ASP A 11 -15.94 -8.90 -21.60
N GLU A 12 -16.19 -9.88 -22.47
CA GLU A 12 -16.08 -11.30 -22.15
C GLU A 12 -14.61 -11.70 -22.00
N GLU A 13 -13.75 -11.33 -22.92
CA GLU A 13 -12.30 -11.55 -22.84
C GLU A 13 -11.68 -10.87 -21.62
N LEU A 14 -12.11 -9.64 -21.30
CA LEU A 14 -11.68 -8.93 -20.10
C LEU A 14 -12.07 -9.67 -18.82
N ARG A 15 -13.30 -10.21 -18.75
CA ARG A 15 -13.76 -11.02 -17.60
C ARG A 15 -12.99 -12.33 -17.49
N GLU A 16 -12.68 -12.99 -18.59
CA GLU A 16 -11.88 -14.22 -18.61
C GLU A 16 -10.46 -13.98 -18.10
N ILE A 17 -9.81 -12.90 -18.53
CA ILE A 17 -8.48 -12.49 -18.05
C ILE A 17 -8.50 -12.27 -16.54
N VAL A 18 -9.46 -11.49 -16.04
CA VAL A 18 -9.61 -11.23 -14.61
C VAL A 18 -9.86 -12.50 -13.81
N ASN A 19 -10.72 -13.39 -14.30
CA ASN A 19 -11.04 -14.65 -13.63
C ASN A 19 -9.84 -15.60 -13.63
N SER A 20 -9.10 -15.69 -14.74
CA SER A 20 -7.88 -16.46 -14.85
C SER A 20 -6.80 -16.00 -13.89
N TRP A 21 -6.60 -14.67 -13.78
CA TRP A 21 -5.67 -14.09 -12.82
C TRP A 21 -6.09 -14.39 -11.37
N ARG A 22 -7.38 -14.23 -11.03
CA ARG A 22 -7.90 -14.54 -9.69
C ARG A 22 -7.75 -16.00 -9.33
N LYS A 23 -7.88 -16.90 -10.33
CA LYS A 23 -7.70 -18.35 -10.16
C LYS A 23 -6.21 -18.70 -9.95
N ALA A 24 -5.32 -18.03 -10.65
CA ALA A 24 -3.88 -18.20 -10.50
C ALA A 24 -3.33 -17.58 -9.20
N SER A 25 -4.03 -16.62 -8.60
CA SER A 25 -3.60 -15.89 -7.40
C SER A 25 -4.59 -16.02 -6.22
N PRO A 26 -4.88 -17.26 -5.75
CA PRO A 26 -5.92 -17.50 -4.75
C PRO A 26 -5.62 -16.84 -3.40
N HIS A 27 -4.35 -16.79 -2.99
CA HIS A 27 -3.94 -16.19 -1.72
C HIS A 27 -4.12 -14.66 -1.71
N ILE A 28 -3.87 -14.00 -2.85
CA ILE A 28 -4.11 -12.55 -2.96
C ILE A 28 -5.62 -12.27 -2.89
N LYS A 29 -6.42 -13.08 -3.57
CA LYS A 29 -7.89 -12.97 -3.49
C LYS A 29 -8.40 -13.19 -2.06
N GLN A 30 -7.87 -14.19 -1.35
CA GLN A 30 -8.23 -14.44 0.04
C GLN A 30 -7.85 -13.25 0.93
N LEU A 31 -6.67 -12.69 0.75
CA LEU A 31 -6.23 -11.49 1.49
C LEU A 31 -7.20 -10.32 1.31
N TRP A 32 -7.77 -10.12 0.11
CA TRP A 32 -8.79 -9.07 -0.09
C TRP A 32 -10.02 -9.29 0.79
N TYR A 33 -10.50 -10.52 0.89
CA TYR A 33 -11.66 -10.85 1.73
C TYR A 33 -11.34 -10.71 3.22
N ASP A 34 -10.17 -11.17 3.64
CA ASP A 34 -9.76 -11.10 5.04
C ASP A 34 -9.61 -9.65 5.50
N VAL A 35 -9.03 -8.78 4.66
CA VAL A 35 -8.85 -7.35 4.92
C VAL A 35 -10.19 -6.63 4.95
N ASP A 36 -11.11 -6.95 4.02
CA ASP A 36 -12.45 -6.38 3.99
C ASP A 36 -13.24 -6.73 5.25
N ALA A 37 -13.27 -8.02 5.58
CA ALA A 37 -13.94 -8.52 6.76
C ALA A 37 -13.40 -7.89 8.05
N ALA A 38 -12.07 -7.79 8.20
CA ALA A 38 -11.43 -7.19 9.35
C ALA A 38 -11.75 -5.69 9.50
N ALA A 39 -11.80 -4.95 8.39
CA ALA A 39 -12.17 -3.54 8.40
C ALA A 39 -13.63 -3.33 8.82
N LEU A 40 -14.56 -4.13 8.26
CA LEU A 40 -15.99 -4.09 8.63
C LEU A 40 -16.18 -4.48 10.09
N GLU A 41 -15.54 -5.55 10.56
CA GLU A 41 -15.61 -6.01 11.93
C GLU A 41 -15.09 -4.96 12.92
N ALA A 42 -13.94 -4.34 12.63
CA ALA A 42 -13.38 -3.30 13.48
C ALA A 42 -14.34 -2.10 13.67
N VAL A 43 -15.06 -1.72 12.60
CA VAL A 43 -16.05 -0.62 12.67
C VAL A 43 -17.31 -1.06 13.40
N ARG A 44 -17.82 -2.27 13.12
CA ARG A 44 -19.06 -2.80 13.70
C ARG A 44 -18.95 -3.02 15.21
N GLU A 45 -17.85 -3.67 15.61
CA GLU A 45 -17.64 -4.08 17.01
C GLU A 45 -16.86 -3.03 17.83
N CYS A 46 -16.44 -1.92 17.19
CA CYS A 46 -15.63 -0.88 17.83
C CYS A 46 -14.37 -1.42 18.53
N ARG A 47 -13.72 -2.43 17.95
CA ARG A 47 -12.56 -3.12 18.52
C ARG A 47 -11.37 -3.20 17.56
N ALA A 48 -10.24 -3.68 18.06
CA ALA A 48 -9.09 -3.98 17.22
C ALA A 48 -9.22 -5.39 16.63
N VAL A 49 -8.91 -5.51 15.33
CA VAL A 49 -8.85 -6.77 14.60
C VAL A 49 -7.46 -6.90 13.98
N THR A 50 -6.76 -7.98 14.34
CA THR A 50 -5.39 -8.23 13.88
C THR A 50 -5.39 -9.20 12.71
N LEU A 51 -4.70 -8.83 11.65
CA LEU A 51 -4.39 -9.66 10.49
C LEU A 51 -2.95 -10.18 10.56
N HIS A 52 -2.55 -10.97 9.58
CA HIS A 52 -1.18 -11.46 9.45
C HIS A 52 -0.18 -10.30 9.32
N HIS A 53 1.08 -10.58 9.59
CA HIS A 53 2.22 -9.66 9.45
C HIS A 53 2.07 -8.34 10.21
N GLY A 54 1.34 -8.31 11.33
CA GLY A 54 1.24 -7.14 12.19
C GLY A 54 0.32 -6.02 11.69
N VAL A 55 -0.45 -6.27 10.65
CA VAL A 55 -1.51 -5.36 10.19
C VAL A 55 -2.68 -5.40 11.18
N VAL A 56 -3.14 -4.24 11.62
CA VAL A 56 -4.24 -4.14 12.60
C VAL A 56 -5.22 -3.05 12.21
N PHE A 57 -6.49 -3.40 12.07
CA PHE A 57 -7.58 -2.42 12.04
C PHE A 57 -8.03 -2.10 13.47
N SER A 58 -8.34 -0.84 13.75
CA SER A 58 -8.92 -0.43 15.02
C SER A 58 -9.79 0.80 14.85
N TYR A 59 -11.02 0.77 15.40
CA TYR A 59 -11.91 1.91 15.37
C TYR A 59 -11.80 2.69 16.69
N ARG A 60 -11.59 4.00 16.59
CA ARG A 60 -11.53 4.88 17.75
C ARG A 60 -11.99 6.30 17.40
N LYS A 61 -12.92 6.85 18.18
CA LYS A 61 -13.38 8.24 18.08
C LYS A 61 -13.79 8.68 16.66
N GLY A 62 -14.51 7.84 15.93
CA GLY A 62 -14.97 8.17 14.57
C GLY A 62 -13.93 8.00 13.47
N ILE A 63 -12.81 7.32 13.75
CA ILE A 63 -11.75 7.03 12.78
C ILE A 63 -11.44 5.54 12.81
N LEU A 64 -11.41 4.92 11.65
CA LEU A 64 -10.83 3.60 11.46
C LEU A 64 -9.35 3.77 11.15
N PHE A 65 -8.51 3.28 12.05
CA PHE A 65 -7.07 3.24 11.86
C PHE A 65 -6.66 1.88 11.31
N LEU A 66 -5.79 1.90 10.33
CA LEU A 66 -5.07 0.76 9.83
C LEU A 66 -3.60 0.92 10.22
N ARG A 67 -3.15 0.14 11.19
CA ARG A 67 -1.74 0.10 11.60
C ARG A 67 -0.97 -0.86 10.70
N LEU A 68 0.13 -0.39 10.15
CA LEU A 68 1.08 -1.13 9.33
C LEU A 68 2.12 -1.86 10.21
N PRO A 69 2.85 -2.85 9.66
CA PRO A 69 3.96 -3.53 10.35
C PRO A 69 5.02 -2.57 10.89
N SER A 70 5.30 -1.49 10.17
CA SER A 70 6.21 -0.40 10.60
C SER A 70 5.75 0.38 11.85
N GLY A 71 4.50 0.19 12.26
CA GLY A 71 3.86 0.96 13.33
C GLY A 71 3.14 2.22 12.84
N ARG A 72 3.37 2.66 11.61
CA ARG A 72 2.65 3.79 11.00
C ARG A 72 1.17 3.46 10.82
N ARG A 73 0.33 4.47 10.77
CA ARG A 73 -1.13 4.31 10.65
C ARG A 73 -1.68 5.08 9.46
N LEU A 74 -2.57 4.44 8.72
CA LEU A 74 -3.49 5.10 7.82
C LEU A 74 -4.80 5.37 8.56
N ALA A 75 -5.50 6.44 8.20
CA ALA A 75 -6.74 6.86 8.86
C ALA A 75 -7.87 7.02 7.85
N TYR A 76 -9.00 6.39 8.13
CA TYR A 76 -10.24 6.49 7.38
C TYR A 76 -11.25 7.21 8.26
N VAL A 77 -11.58 8.47 7.88
CA VAL A 77 -12.38 9.38 8.70
C VAL A 77 -13.85 9.06 8.56
N ARG A 78 -14.59 9.08 9.69
CA ARG A 78 -16.03 8.82 9.75
C ARG A 78 -16.47 7.60 8.94
N PRO A 79 -15.88 6.43 9.18
CA PRO A 79 -16.23 5.22 8.47
C PRO A 79 -17.69 4.86 8.74
N LYS A 80 -18.37 4.32 7.73
CA LYS A 80 -19.73 3.77 7.83
C LYS A 80 -19.80 2.47 7.06
N ILE A 81 -20.65 1.57 7.56
CA ILE A 81 -21.02 0.35 6.84
C ILE A 81 -22.35 0.66 6.16
N GLU A 82 -22.41 0.52 4.84
CA GLU A 82 -23.57 0.80 4.01
C GLU A 82 -23.82 -0.38 3.06
N ILE A 83 -25.08 -0.64 2.72
CA ILE A 83 -25.38 -1.66 1.71
C ILE A 83 -24.98 -1.13 0.33
N GLU A 84 -24.21 -1.90 -0.40
CA GLU A 84 -23.87 -1.65 -1.80
C GLU A 84 -25.03 -2.13 -2.69
N PRO A 85 -25.81 -1.22 -3.33
CA PRO A 85 -27.02 -1.61 -4.07
C PRO A 85 -26.73 -2.55 -5.26
N GLU A 86 -25.55 -2.43 -5.87
CA GLU A 86 -25.15 -3.24 -7.02
C GLU A 86 -24.86 -4.70 -6.68
N PHE A 87 -24.46 -4.97 -5.43
CA PHE A 87 -23.97 -6.29 -5.01
C PHE A 87 -24.78 -6.88 -3.84
N ASP A 88 -25.75 -6.13 -3.33
CA ASP A 88 -26.57 -6.48 -2.15
C ASP A 88 -25.73 -7.00 -0.97
N ARG A 89 -24.62 -6.31 -0.71
CA ARG A 89 -23.68 -6.64 0.36
C ARG A 89 -23.28 -5.39 1.15
N GLU A 90 -22.83 -5.60 2.37
CA GLU A 90 -22.22 -4.54 3.16
C GLU A 90 -20.87 -4.10 2.55
N GLY A 91 -20.66 -2.80 2.53
CA GLY A 91 -19.41 -2.17 2.09
C GLY A 91 -19.00 -1.04 3.03
N LEU A 92 -17.71 -0.74 3.06
CA LEU A 92 -17.14 0.33 3.87
C LEU A 92 -17.10 1.63 3.09
N THR A 93 -17.60 2.72 3.69
CA THR A 93 -17.43 4.09 3.20
C THR A 93 -16.70 4.94 4.24
N TYR A 94 -16.02 5.99 3.81
CA TYR A 94 -15.33 6.94 4.69
C TYR A 94 -15.28 8.33 4.05
N GLU A 95 -14.96 9.35 4.81
CA GLU A 95 -14.76 10.70 4.29
C GLU A 95 -13.29 10.96 3.98
N GLY A 96 -13.02 11.50 2.81
CA GLY A 96 -11.68 11.78 2.33
C GLY A 96 -11.66 12.70 1.11
N SER A 97 -10.49 13.09 0.69
CA SER A 97 -10.30 13.87 -0.54
C SER A 97 -10.35 12.95 -1.76
N GLU A 98 -11.24 13.23 -2.69
CA GLU A 98 -11.31 12.53 -3.96
C GLU A 98 -10.12 12.92 -4.85
N GLN A 99 -9.42 11.92 -5.40
CA GLN A 99 -8.17 12.14 -6.14
C GLN A 99 -8.32 13.02 -7.37
N THR A 100 -9.44 12.88 -8.09
CA THR A 100 -9.66 13.61 -9.34
C THR A 100 -10.07 15.06 -9.11
N SER A 101 -11.01 15.30 -8.19
CA SER A 101 -11.57 16.64 -7.96
C SER A 101 -10.90 17.40 -6.81
N GLY A 102 -10.13 16.73 -5.96
CA GLY A 102 -9.58 17.26 -4.72
C GLY A 102 -10.63 17.58 -3.65
N LYS A 103 -11.91 17.32 -3.90
CA LYS A 103 -12.99 17.65 -2.97
C LYS A 103 -13.09 16.64 -1.84
N TRP A 104 -13.36 17.14 -0.64
CA TRP A 104 -13.66 16.31 0.52
C TRP A 104 -15.09 15.73 0.37
N THR A 105 -15.19 14.42 0.28
CA THR A 105 -16.46 13.73 0.05
C THR A 105 -16.46 12.33 0.68
N ARG A 106 -17.60 11.65 0.62
CA ARG A 106 -17.72 10.26 1.02
C ARG A 106 -17.25 9.35 -0.11
N LEU A 107 -16.29 8.51 0.22
CA LEU A 107 -15.63 7.58 -0.68
C LEU A 107 -15.98 6.15 -0.28
N ARG A 108 -16.13 5.29 -1.26
CA ARG A 108 -16.25 3.85 -1.06
C ARG A 108 -14.88 3.19 -1.05
N THR A 109 -14.76 2.13 -0.25
CA THR A 109 -13.59 1.25 -0.27
C THR A 109 -14.03 -0.20 -0.13
N TYR A 110 -13.14 -1.10 -0.45
CA TYR A 110 -13.34 -2.54 -0.42
C TYR A 110 -11.99 -3.22 -0.22
N GLY A 111 -11.98 -4.53 0.05
CA GLY A 111 -10.78 -5.27 0.41
C GLY A 111 -9.61 -5.10 -0.56
N GLY A 112 -9.87 -5.15 -1.87
CA GLY A 112 -8.82 -4.92 -2.88
C GLY A 112 -8.19 -3.53 -2.79
N LYS A 113 -9.01 -2.48 -2.57
CA LYS A 113 -8.51 -1.10 -2.40
C LYS A 113 -7.77 -0.90 -1.09
N LEU A 114 -8.24 -1.54 -0.03
CA LEU A 114 -7.55 -1.52 1.26
C LEU A 114 -6.19 -2.23 1.19
N VAL A 115 -6.11 -3.37 0.49
CA VAL A 115 -4.84 -4.08 0.25
C VAL A 115 -3.89 -3.24 -0.60
N GLU A 116 -4.38 -2.57 -1.64
CA GLU A 116 -3.58 -1.61 -2.42
C GLU A 116 -2.97 -0.54 -1.49
N ASN A 117 -3.78 0.08 -0.63
CA ASN A 117 -3.30 1.08 0.33
C ASN A 117 -2.26 0.50 1.31
N ILE A 118 -2.46 -0.73 1.79
CA ILE A 118 -1.50 -1.44 2.66
C ILE A 118 -0.16 -1.62 1.94
N VAL A 119 -0.17 -2.17 0.74
CA VAL A 119 1.04 -2.47 -0.04
C VAL A 119 1.80 -1.20 -0.39
N GLN A 120 1.11 -0.18 -0.89
CA GLN A 120 1.71 1.12 -1.22
C GLN A 120 2.33 1.77 0.03
N ALA A 121 1.64 1.71 1.15
CA ALA A 121 2.13 2.28 2.39
C ALA A 121 3.33 1.53 2.95
N ILE A 122 3.36 0.20 2.88
CA ILE A 122 4.52 -0.62 3.28
C ILE A 122 5.72 -0.32 2.37
N ALA A 123 5.53 -0.24 1.05
CA ALA A 123 6.60 0.12 0.12
C ALA A 123 7.21 1.49 0.46
N ARG A 124 6.37 2.48 0.79
CA ARG A 124 6.84 3.80 1.25
C ARG A 124 7.61 3.72 2.57
N ASP A 125 7.20 2.84 3.49
CA ASP A 125 7.90 2.64 4.76
C ASP A 125 9.26 1.95 4.56
N CYS A 126 9.37 1.03 3.60
CA CYS A 126 10.64 0.42 3.20
C CYS A 126 11.63 1.46 2.67
N LEU A 127 11.16 2.33 1.77
CA LEU A 127 11.98 3.42 1.26
C LEU A 127 12.42 4.37 2.37
N ALA A 128 11.52 4.75 3.28
CA ALA A 128 11.85 5.61 4.41
C ALA A 128 12.93 5.00 5.32
N ALA A 129 12.85 3.69 5.57
CA ALA A 129 13.89 2.98 6.31
C ALA A 129 15.24 2.98 5.58
N ALA A 130 15.23 2.79 4.26
CA ALA A 130 16.44 2.87 3.43
C ALA A 130 17.05 4.27 3.45
N MET A 131 16.23 5.31 3.27
CA MET A 131 16.69 6.72 3.33
C MET A 131 17.33 7.05 4.68
N THR A 132 16.72 6.66 5.78
CA THR A 132 17.28 6.90 7.13
C THR A 132 18.65 6.24 7.30
N ARG A 133 18.86 5.06 6.72
CA ARG A 133 20.15 4.35 6.77
C ARG A 133 21.22 5.04 5.90
N LEU A 134 20.81 5.50 4.71
CA LEU A 134 21.70 6.25 3.81
C LEU A 134 22.16 7.56 4.45
N GLU A 135 21.26 8.33 5.05
CA GLU A 135 21.58 9.55 5.78
C GLU A 135 22.53 9.27 6.98
N ALA A 136 22.29 8.19 7.72
CA ALA A 136 23.14 7.79 8.85
C ALA A 136 24.57 7.41 8.40
N GLU A 137 24.75 6.95 7.17
CA GLU A 137 26.07 6.68 6.56
C GLU A 137 26.66 7.87 5.80
N GLY A 138 26.01 9.05 5.88
CA GLY A 138 26.53 10.31 5.35
C GLY A 138 26.18 10.60 3.89
N TYR A 139 25.31 9.82 3.27
CA TYR A 139 24.84 10.09 1.92
C TYR A 139 23.84 11.25 1.91
N GLN A 140 24.07 12.23 1.03
CA GLN A 140 23.19 13.37 0.87
C GLN A 140 22.04 13.05 -0.10
N ILE A 141 20.85 12.79 0.43
CA ILE A 141 19.64 12.56 -0.38
C ILE A 141 19.08 13.93 -0.77
N VAL A 142 19.04 14.24 -2.06
CA VAL A 142 18.50 15.50 -2.59
C VAL A 142 17.05 15.37 -3.04
N MET A 143 16.61 14.15 -3.40
CA MET A 143 15.24 13.89 -3.83
C MET A 143 14.90 12.40 -3.68
N HIS A 144 13.62 12.09 -3.58
CA HIS A 144 13.09 10.74 -3.74
C HIS A 144 11.83 10.77 -4.61
N ILE A 145 11.62 9.76 -5.42
CA ILE A 145 10.45 9.61 -6.30
C ILE A 145 9.98 8.16 -6.20
N HIS A 146 8.73 7.93 -5.81
CA HIS A 146 8.15 6.60 -5.64
C HIS A 146 9.00 5.68 -4.76
N ASP A 147 9.81 4.81 -5.35
CA ASP A 147 10.72 3.81 -4.74
C ASP A 147 12.20 4.13 -5.01
N GLU A 148 12.51 5.29 -5.57
CA GLU A 148 13.83 5.75 -5.92
C GLU A 148 14.35 6.83 -4.98
N VAL A 149 15.67 6.91 -4.82
CA VAL A 149 16.38 8.02 -4.18
C VAL A 149 17.41 8.60 -5.13
N VAL A 150 17.54 9.92 -5.11
CA VAL A 150 18.60 10.64 -5.80
C VAL A 150 19.58 11.16 -4.76
N ILE A 151 20.85 10.79 -4.92
CA ILE A 151 21.91 11.13 -3.98
C ILE A 151 22.92 12.00 -4.73
N GLU A 152 23.33 13.10 -4.12
CA GLU A 152 24.45 13.91 -4.57
C GLU A 152 25.71 13.50 -3.82
N CYS A 153 26.78 13.20 -4.53
CA CYS A 153 28.05 12.85 -3.94
C CYS A 153 29.23 13.31 -4.82
N PRO A 154 30.42 13.59 -4.24
CA PRO A 154 31.63 13.81 -5.04
C PRO A 154 31.92 12.59 -5.93
N ALA A 155 32.34 12.82 -7.15
CA ALA A 155 32.55 11.76 -8.15
C ALA A 155 33.54 10.67 -7.69
N ASP A 156 34.53 11.05 -6.88
CA ASP A 156 35.53 10.16 -6.30
C ASP A 156 35.09 9.41 -5.04
N ALA A 157 33.93 9.79 -4.47
CA ALA A 157 33.39 9.22 -3.26
C ALA A 157 32.05 8.45 -3.49
N CYS A 158 31.61 8.37 -4.75
CA CYS A 158 30.33 7.70 -5.08
C CYS A 158 30.52 6.18 -5.17
N ASP A 159 29.98 5.45 -4.18
CA ASP A 159 29.95 3.99 -4.16
C ASP A 159 28.50 3.49 -4.35
N LEU A 160 28.12 3.31 -5.62
CA LEU A 160 26.80 2.81 -6.00
C LEU A 160 26.52 1.43 -5.41
N GLY A 161 27.53 0.55 -5.36
CA GLY A 161 27.38 -0.79 -4.79
C GLY A 161 27.03 -0.74 -3.29
N ASN A 162 27.66 0.16 -2.54
CA ASN A 162 27.36 0.38 -1.14
C ASN A 162 25.96 0.97 -0.95
N VAL A 163 25.55 1.93 -1.76
CA VAL A 163 24.18 2.51 -1.73
C VAL A 163 23.14 1.40 -1.94
N CYS A 164 23.28 0.60 -3.00
CA CYS A 164 22.36 -0.51 -3.28
C CYS A 164 22.32 -1.53 -2.14
N ARG A 165 23.49 -1.84 -1.54
CA ARG A 165 23.58 -2.75 -0.38
C ARG A 165 22.87 -2.20 0.85
N ILE A 166 22.94 -0.90 1.12
CA ILE A 166 22.25 -0.25 2.24
C ILE A 166 20.73 -0.29 2.02
N MET A 167 20.27 0.04 0.81
CA MET A 167 18.86 0.01 0.45
C MET A 167 18.26 -1.40 0.53
N GLY A 168 19.04 -2.42 0.15
CA GLY A 168 18.63 -3.83 0.19
C GLY A 168 18.73 -4.51 1.57
N ARG A 169 19.14 -3.82 2.62
CA ARG A 169 19.22 -4.41 3.98
C ARG A 169 17.84 -4.84 4.48
N SER A 170 17.79 -5.96 5.19
CA SER A 170 16.59 -6.45 5.88
C SER A 170 16.03 -5.41 6.84
N ILE A 171 14.71 -5.46 7.06
CA ILE A 171 13.98 -4.54 7.93
C ILE A 171 13.37 -5.35 9.07
N ASP A 172 13.60 -4.94 10.31
CA ASP A 172 13.19 -5.69 11.51
C ASP A 172 11.68 -5.93 11.61
N TRP A 173 10.88 -4.94 11.18
CA TRP A 173 9.42 -5.05 11.19
C TRP A 173 8.84 -5.80 9.96
N ALA A 174 9.69 -6.22 9.00
CA ALA A 174 9.31 -7.00 7.83
C ALA A 174 10.22 -8.24 7.65
N PRO A 175 10.25 -9.16 8.63
CA PRO A 175 11.12 -10.33 8.57
C PRO A 175 10.79 -11.20 7.35
N GLY A 176 11.82 -11.60 6.62
CA GLY A 176 11.70 -12.41 5.41
C GLY A 176 11.37 -11.63 4.14
N LEU A 177 11.13 -10.32 4.20
CA LEU A 177 11.00 -9.49 3.00
C LEU A 177 12.38 -9.30 2.37
N ILE A 178 12.52 -9.80 1.13
CA ILE A 178 13.74 -9.64 0.34
C ILE A 178 13.64 -8.30 -0.38
N LEU A 179 14.59 -7.39 -0.08
CA LEU A 179 14.74 -6.10 -0.73
C LEU A 179 16.01 -6.11 -1.57
N THR A 180 15.91 -5.57 -2.77
CA THR A 180 17.05 -5.34 -3.66
C THR A 180 16.97 -3.92 -4.21
N ALA A 181 18.09 -3.36 -4.56
CA ALA A 181 18.17 -2.07 -5.24
C ALA A 181 19.13 -2.19 -6.42
N ASP A 182 18.86 -1.41 -7.43
CA ASP A 182 19.72 -1.19 -8.58
C ASP A 182 19.83 0.31 -8.85
N GLY A 183 20.82 0.74 -9.61
CA GLY A 183 20.99 2.15 -9.88
C GLY A 183 22.05 2.44 -10.91
N TYR A 184 22.24 3.72 -11.19
CA TYR A 184 23.26 4.21 -12.11
C TYR A 184 23.82 5.56 -11.63
N ILE A 185 24.98 5.92 -12.11
CA ILE A 185 25.65 7.20 -11.88
C ILE A 185 25.47 8.04 -13.14
N THR A 186 25.14 9.32 -12.94
CA THR A 186 25.06 10.31 -14.00
C THR A 186 25.84 11.56 -13.59
N ASP A 187 26.34 12.30 -14.57
CA ASP A 187 27.03 13.57 -14.38
C ASP A 187 26.03 14.73 -14.14
#